data_bda3cd25d938b960aa655969e3a0aa1b
#
_entry.id   bda3cd25d938b960aa655969e3a0aa1b
#
_cell.length_a   1.000
_cell.length_b   1.000
_cell.length_c   1.000
_cell.angle_alpha   90.00
_cell.angle_beta   90.00
_cell.angle_gamma   90.00
#
_symmetry.space_group_name_H-M   'P 1'
#
loop_
_entity.id
_entity.type
_entity.pdbx_description
1 polymer ?
#
loop_
_entity_poly.entity_id
_entity_poly.type
_entity_poly.pdbx_seq_one_letter_code
_entity_poly.pdbx_strand_id
1 'polypeptide(L)'
;MNFSPDNITFFKSLFYGRQDVYATHWEKDGKSGYMPAYEVDWSDYRKHTASGGTFKDYTKKEYLPFTNEVILRHFQGSETVGIYPLLEDNTSYFIAADFGDENWKESIQKLYSTCIKYDIPAYIERSRSGNDGHLWVFFEENLPAEQTRKLMFELLREASIISHFEKEPGFDRLFPNQDFHTGKGLGNLIALPLNGKALQNSNSAFLNPITFKPFVDQFEVVKNFQRLSKANFLILYKSFFNQKPQGLKN
;
A
#
# COMPACT_ATOMS: atom_id res chain seq x y z
N MET A 1 -19.44 11.31 4.88
CA MET A 1 -18.03 11.54 5.24
C MET A 1 -17.70 13.02 5.16
N ASN A 2 -16.93 13.54 6.10
CA ASN A 2 -16.49 14.94 6.07
C ASN A 2 -15.15 15.01 5.31
N PHE A 3 -15.18 15.56 4.11
CA PHE A 3 -14.00 15.76 3.25
C PHE A 3 -13.34 17.12 3.49
N SER A 4 -13.09 17.48 4.76
CA SER A 4 -12.40 18.75 5.05
C SER A 4 -10.98 18.76 4.47
N PRO A 5 -10.43 19.94 4.12
CA PRO A 5 -9.05 20.07 3.64
C PRO A 5 -8.03 19.44 4.59
N ASP A 6 -8.26 19.55 5.90
CA ASP A 6 -7.37 18.97 6.93
C ASP A 6 -7.38 17.44 6.88
N ASN A 7 -8.56 16.82 6.69
CA ASN A 7 -8.68 15.37 6.54
C ASN A 7 -7.94 14.86 5.31
N ILE A 8 -8.04 15.57 4.19
CA ILE A 8 -7.34 15.25 2.94
C ILE A 8 -5.84 15.37 3.13
N THR A 9 -5.37 16.46 3.73
CA THR A 9 -3.94 16.71 3.97
C THR A 9 -3.36 15.66 4.93
N PHE A 10 -4.08 15.32 5.99
CA PHE A 10 -3.67 14.28 6.93
C PHE A 10 -3.58 12.91 6.24
N PHE A 11 -4.63 12.53 5.50
CA PHE A 11 -4.64 11.27 4.74
C PHE A 11 -3.47 11.20 3.76
N LYS A 12 -3.21 12.27 3.02
CA LYS A 12 -2.08 12.36 2.10
C LYS A 12 -0.74 12.17 2.81
N SER A 13 -0.60 12.68 4.04
CA SER A 13 0.61 12.52 4.84
C SER A 13 0.81 11.10 5.36
N LEU A 14 -0.27 10.36 5.59
CA LEU A 14 -0.24 8.97 6.05
C LEU A 14 0.13 8.03 4.90
N PHE A 15 -0.54 8.20 3.76
CA PHE A 15 -0.33 7.41 2.54
C PHE A 15 0.67 8.13 1.62
N TYR A 16 1.83 8.52 2.16
CA TYR A 16 2.83 9.25 1.39
C TYR A 16 3.62 8.29 0.49
N GLY A 17 3.48 8.46 -0.81
CA GLY A 17 4.25 7.81 -1.86
C GLY A 17 4.80 8.84 -2.84
N ARG A 18 5.07 8.43 -4.09
CA ARG A 18 5.45 9.35 -5.17
C ARG A 18 4.43 10.48 -5.28
N GLN A 19 4.91 11.72 -5.40
CA GLN A 19 4.06 12.92 -5.51
C GLN A 19 3.92 13.41 -6.96
N ASP A 20 4.83 13.02 -7.81
CA ASP A 20 4.89 13.36 -9.23
C ASP A 20 3.99 12.49 -10.10
N VAL A 21 3.50 11.37 -9.55
CA VAL A 21 2.65 10.41 -10.25
C VAL A 21 1.71 9.69 -9.29
N TYR A 22 0.52 9.36 -9.77
CA TYR A 22 -0.39 8.41 -9.14
C TYR A 22 -0.91 7.41 -10.18
N ALA A 23 -1.55 6.35 -9.73
CA ALA A 23 -2.20 5.39 -10.62
C ALA A 23 -3.71 5.55 -10.55
N THR A 24 -4.37 5.40 -11.68
CA THR A 24 -5.84 5.34 -11.79
C THR A 24 -6.28 3.95 -12.21
N HIS A 25 -7.39 3.49 -11.63
CA HIS A 25 -8.02 2.24 -12.01
C HIS A 25 -8.84 2.41 -13.27
N TRP A 26 -8.73 1.45 -14.17
CA TRP A 26 -9.53 1.40 -15.40
C TRP A 26 -10.30 0.08 -15.50
N GLU A 27 -11.46 0.14 -16.13
CA GLU A 27 -12.27 -1.01 -16.50
C GLU A 27 -12.67 -0.88 -17.97
N LYS A 28 -12.41 -1.90 -18.77
CA LYS A 28 -12.78 -1.94 -20.19
C LYS A 28 -12.92 -3.39 -20.65
N ASP A 29 -14.04 -3.69 -21.35
CA ASP A 29 -14.28 -4.99 -21.99
C ASP A 29 -14.08 -6.19 -21.04
N GLY A 30 -14.57 -6.09 -19.79
CA GLY A 30 -14.46 -7.12 -18.76
C GLY A 30 -13.06 -7.28 -18.15
N LYS A 31 -12.10 -6.44 -18.56
CA LYS A 31 -10.76 -6.36 -17.98
C LYS A 31 -10.65 -5.12 -17.10
N SER A 32 -9.87 -5.22 -16.06
CA SER A 32 -9.58 -4.08 -15.18
C SER A 32 -8.12 -4.08 -14.75
N GLY A 33 -7.64 -2.94 -14.31
CA GLY A 33 -6.27 -2.80 -13.83
C GLY A 33 -5.95 -1.37 -13.42
N TYR A 34 -4.71 -1.15 -13.06
CA TYR A 34 -4.19 0.17 -12.77
C TYR A 34 -3.16 0.58 -13.80
N MET A 35 -3.13 1.87 -14.09
CA MET A 35 -2.09 2.48 -14.93
C MET A 35 -1.70 3.84 -14.35
N PRO A 36 -0.47 4.32 -14.60
CA PRO A 36 -0.12 5.69 -14.23
C PRO A 36 -1.10 6.67 -14.86
N ALA A 37 -1.48 7.71 -14.13
CA ALA A 37 -2.29 8.79 -14.66
C ALA A 37 -1.43 9.70 -15.52
N TYR A 38 -1.94 10.06 -16.70
CA TYR A 38 -1.20 10.86 -17.68
C TYR A 38 -2.01 12.07 -18.11
N GLU A 39 -1.32 13.19 -18.27
CA GLU A 39 -1.77 14.26 -19.14
C GLU A 39 -1.48 13.88 -20.60
N VAL A 40 -2.50 13.99 -21.45
CA VAL A 40 -2.43 13.55 -22.85
C VAL A 40 -3.15 14.55 -23.73
N ASP A 41 -2.49 15.03 -24.77
CA ASP A 41 -3.19 15.70 -25.88
C ASP A 41 -3.96 14.65 -26.70
N TRP A 42 -5.25 14.52 -26.41
CA TRP A 42 -6.10 13.55 -27.08
C TRP A 42 -6.27 13.79 -28.59
N SER A 43 -6.04 15.01 -29.07
CA SER A 43 -6.07 15.33 -30.51
C SER A 43 -4.84 14.73 -31.20
N ASP A 44 -3.66 14.93 -30.61
CA ASP A 44 -2.40 14.38 -31.12
C ASP A 44 -2.36 12.85 -30.97
N TYR A 45 -2.85 12.32 -29.86
CA TYR A 45 -2.95 10.86 -29.65
C TYR A 45 -3.84 10.18 -30.68
N ARG A 46 -4.98 10.78 -31.06
CA ARG A 46 -5.84 10.25 -32.13
C ARG A 46 -5.12 10.17 -33.48
N LYS A 47 -4.26 11.14 -33.80
CA LYS A 47 -3.43 11.10 -35.02
C LYS A 47 -2.43 9.97 -34.94
N HIS A 48 -1.78 9.80 -33.77
CA HIS A 48 -0.82 8.73 -33.53
C HIS A 48 -1.46 7.34 -33.71
N THR A 49 -2.65 7.12 -33.15
CA THR A 49 -3.38 5.84 -33.32
C THR A 49 -3.87 5.61 -34.74
N ALA A 50 -4.29 6.65 -35.46
CA ALA A 50 -4.67 6.54 -36.87
C ALA A 50 -3.51 6.11 -37.76
N SER A 51 -2.25 6.38 -37.36
CA SER A 51 -1.04 5.89 -38.06
C SER A 51 -0.53 4.53 -37.54
N GLY A 52 -1.32 3.79 -36.74
CA GLY A 52 -0.98 2.47 -36.24
C GLY A 52 -0.24 2.46 -34.89
N GLY A 53 -0.03 3.61 -34.26
CA GLY A 53 0.60 3.71 -32.97
C GLY A 53 -0.31 3.25 -31.81
N THR A 54 0.27 2.97 -30.66
CA THR A 54 -0.41 2.52 -29.43
C THR A 54 -0.17 3.48 -28.27
N PHE A 55 -0.89 3.37 -27.17
CA PHE A 55 -0.65 4.21 -25.99
C PHE A 55 0.73 3.96 -25.36
N LYS A 56 1.27 2.75 -25.54
CA LYS A 56 2.57 2.38 -24.97
C LYS A 56 3.72 3.15 -25.63
N ASP A 57 3.70 3.31 -26.92
CA ASP A 57 4.72 3.97 -27.74
C ASP A 57 4.45 5.47 -27.98
N TYR A 58 3.31 5.97 -27.47
CA TYR A 58 3.02 7.42 -27.48
C TYR A 58 3.92 8.17 -26.49
N THR A 59 4.80 9.01 -26.98
CA THR A 59 5.84 9.68 -26.18
C THR A 59 5.42 11.03 -25.59
N LYS A 60 4.39 11.68 -26.15
CA LYS A 60 3.89 12.98 -25.69
C LYS A 60 2.82 12.82 -24.59
N LYS A 61 3.23 12.19 -23.49
CA LYS A 61 2.41 12.05 -22.30
C LYS A 61 3.28 12.31 -21.08
N GLU A 62 2.74 13.04 -20.11
CA GLU A 62 3.39 13.36 -18.86
C GLU A 62 2.62 12.77 -17.69
N TYR A 63 3.30 12.42 -16.61
CA TYR A 63 2.62 11.95 -15.41
C TYR A 63 1.84 13.08 -14.76
N LEU A 64 0.66 12.75 -14.25
CA LEU A 64 -0.13 13.67 -13.45
C LEU A 64 0.28 13.56 -11.96
N PRO A 65 0.48 14.70 -11.28
CA PRO A 65 0.90 14.72 -9.90
C PRO A 65 -0.22 14.26 -8.96
N PHE A 66 0.17 13.66 -7.82
CA PHE A 66 -0.74 13.26 -6.76
C PHE A 66 -1.13 14.45 -5.89
N THR A 67 -2.28 15.06 -6.17
CA THR A 67 -2.78 16.27 -5.50
C THR A 67 -3.92 15.99 -4.52
N ASN A 68 -4.30 16.98 -3.74
CA ASN A 68 -5.45 16.90 -2.83
C ASN A 68 -6.77 16.70 -3.61
N GLU A 69 -6.89 17.24 -4.82
CA GLU A 69 -8.05 17.05 -5.68
C GLU A 69 -8.18 15.60 -6.15
N VAL A 70 -7.08 14.92 -6.39
CA VAL A 70 -7.06 13.49 -6.72
C VAL A 70 -7.60 12.67 -5.55
N ILE A 71 -7.17 12.98 -4.32
CA ILE A 71 -7.68 12.33 -3.12
C ILE A 71 -9.17 12.63 -2.91
N LEU A 72 -9.60 13.86 -3.14
CA LEU A 72 -11.01 14.21 -3.04
C LEU A 72 -11.87 13.41 -4.02
N ARG A 73 -11.44 13.28 -5.29
CA ARG A 73 -12.13 12.44 -6.28
C ARG A 73 -12.19 10.96 -5.87
N HIS A 74 -11.11 10.45 -5.24
CA HIS A 74 -11.07 9.11 -4.69
C HIS A 74 -12.10 8.92 -3.56
N PHE A 75 -12.18 9.85 -2.61
CA PHE A 75 -13.15 9.83 -1.52
C PHE A 75 -14.60 9.98 -2.00
N GLN A 76 -14.81 10.73 -3.08
CA GLN A 76 -16.12 10.85 -3.72
C GLN A 76 -16.51 9.60 -4.53
N GLY A 77 -15.55 8.71 -4.80
CA GLY A 77 -15.76 7.50 -5.59
C GLY A 77 -15.83 7.73 -7.11
N SER A 78 -15.54 8.95 -7.56
CA SER A 78 -15.48 9.29 -9.00
C SER A 78 -14.18 8.80 -9.65
N GLU A 79 -13.13 8.54 -8.86
CA GLU A 79 -11.89 7.96 -9.30
C GLU A 79 -11.40 6.93 -8.28
N THR A 80 -10.78 5.84 -8.74
CA THR A 80 -10.09 4.87 -7.87
C THR A 80 -8.60 5.05 -8.05
N VAL A 81 -7.94 5.47 -6.99
CA VAL A 81 -6.54 5.89 -7.01
C VAL A 81 -5.64 4.83 -6.37
N GLY A 82 -4.48 4.61 -6.97
CA GLY A 82 -3.36 3.89 -6.38
C GLY A 82 -2.13 4.79 -6.26
N ILE A 83 -1.26 4.46 -5.31
CA ILE A 83 -0.01 5.19 -5.08
C ILE A 83 1.19 4.27 -5.24
N TYR A 84 2.33 4.87 -5.59
CA TYR A 84 3.62 4.20 -5.68
C TYR A 84 4.40 4.44 -4.38
N PRO A 85 4.51 3.42 -3.50
CA PRO A 85 5.10 3.61 -2.16
C PRO A 85 6.61 3.79 -2.16
N LEU A 86 7.33 3.23 -3.15
CA LEU A 86 8.79 3.35 -3.23
C LEU A 86 9.18 4.72 -3.78
N LEU A 87 9.87 5.51 -2.97
CA LEU A 87 10.39 6.82 -3.34
C LEU A 87 11.70 6.69 -4.14
N GLU A 88 12.10 7.73 -4.84
CA GLU A 88 13.31 7.74 -5.70
C GLU A 88 14.61 7.46 -4.94
N ASP A 89 14.64 7.78 -3.65
CA ASP A 89 15.75 7.49 -2.73
C ASP A 89 15.72 6.08 -2.13
N ASN A 90 14.83 5.20 -2.65
CA ASN A 90 14.61 3.83 -2.18
C ASN A 90 14.07 3.72 -0.74
N THR A 91 13.34 4.73 -0.30
CA THR A 91 12.65 4.74 0.99
C THR A 91 11.13 4.67 0.83
N SER A 92 10.43 4.44 1.94
CA SER A 92 8.97 4.47 2.01
C SER A 92 8.50 4.97 3.38
N TYR A 93 7.33 5.64 3.43
CA TYR A 93 6.66 6.08 4.65
C TYR A 93 5.76 5.03 5.28
N PHE A 94 5.55 3.92 4.61
CA PHE A 94 4.78 2.78 5.11
C PHE A 94 5.22 1.48 4.46
N ILE A 95 4.80 0.39 5.07
CA ILE A 95 4.81 -0.92 4.44
C ILE A 95 3.41 -1.53 4.56
N ALA A 96 2.95 -2.17 3.50
CA ALA A 96 1.70 -2.92 3.52
C ALA A 96 1.93 -4.37 3.08
N ALA A 97 1.28 -5.30 3.77
CA ALA A 97 1.22 -6.70 3.38
C ALA A 97 -0.15 -6.99 2.76
N ASP A 98 -0.16 -7.57 1.57
CA ASP A 98 -1.34 -7.92 0.79
C ASP A 98 -1.70 -9.39 1.00
N PHE A 99 -2.95 -9.64 1.33
CA PHE A 99 -3.49 -10.96 1.60
C PHE A 99 -4.70 -11.21 0.70
N GLY A 100 -4.55 -12.16 -0.21
CA GLY A 100 -5.63 -12.66 -1.06
C GLY A 100 -6.09 -14.06 -0.64
N ASP A 101 -7.06 -14.62 -1.35
CA ASP A 101 -7.69 -15.92 -1.15
C ASP A 101 -8.72 -16.02 -0.01
N GLU A 102 -9.29 -17.22 0.14
CA GLU A 102 -10.35 -17.50 1.10
C GLU A 102 -9.91 -17.38 2.57
N ASN A 103 -8.62 -17.55 2.86
CA ASN A 103 -8.03 -17.57 4.20
C ASN A 103 -7.39 -16.23 4.63
N TRP A 104 -7.50 -15.18 3.83
CA TRP A 104 -6.85 -13.90 4.08
C TRP A 104 -7.07 -13.36 5.51
N LYS A 105 -8.27 -13.57 6.08
CA LYS A 105 -8.60 -13.07 7.43
C LYS A 105 -7.80 -13.77 8.52
N GLU A 106 -7.60 -15.08 8.40
CA GLU A 106 -6.79 -15.83 9.37
C GLU A 106 -5.32 -15.42 9.26
N SER A 107 -4.79 -15.34 8.04
CA SER A 107 -3.41 -14.97 7.78
C SER A 107 -3.10 -13.55 8.25
N ILE A 108 -3.95 -12.58 7.92
CA ILE A 108 -3.76 -11.18 8.35
C ILE A 108 -3.87 -11.03 9.87
N GLN A 109 -4.72 -11.83 10.53
CA GLN A 109 -4.86 -11.83 11.99
C GLN A 109 -3.60 -12.35 12.68
N LYS A 110 -2.95 -13.37 12.14
CA LYS A 110 -1.67 -13.90 12.63
C LYS A 110 -0.59 -12.81 12.57
N LEU A 111 -0.46 -12.13 11.42
CA LEU A 111 0.50 -11.04 11.27
C LEU A 111 0.17 -9.86 12.19
N TYR A 112 -1.10 -9.47 12.29
CA TYR A 112 -1.54 -8.42 13.20
C TYR A 112 -1.13 -8.73 14.65
N SER A 113 -1.42 -9.95 15.13
CA SER A 113 -1.05 -10.38 16.48
C SER A 113 0.46 -10.36 16.71
N THR A 114 1.24 -10.73 15.68
CA THR A 114 2.70 -10.65 15.73
C THR A 114 3.18 -9.19 15.78
N CYS A 115 2.58 -8.28 15.01
CA CYS A 115 2.90 -6.86 15.10
C CYS A 115 2.64 -6.32 16.52
N ILE A 116 1.50 -6.63 17.11
CA ILE A 116 1.15 -6.19 18.48
C ILE A 116 2.12 -6.76 19.52
N LYS A 117 2.57 -8.01 19.38
CA LYS A 117 3.59 -8.62 20.26
C LYS A 117 4.89 -7.81 20.30
N TYR A 118 5.24 -7.12 19.22
CA TYR A 118 6.44 -6.29 19.08
C TYR A 118 6.17 -4.78 19.19
N ASP A 119 5.01 -4.38 19.73
CA ASP A 119 4.61 -2.98 19.85
C ASP A 119 4.63 -2.21 18.52
N ILE A 120 4.35 -2.89 17.41
CA ILE A 120 4.24 -2.29 16.07
C ILE A 120 2.80 -1.88 15.83
N PRO A 121 2.49 -0.57 15.66
CA PRO A 121 1.17 -0.12 15.27
C PRO A 121 0.82 -0.65 13.87
N ALA A 122 -0.22 -1.48 13.78
CA ALA A 122 -0.65 -2.11 12.55
C ALA A 122 -2.16 -2.00 12.37
N TYR A 123 -2.62 -1.88 11.11
CA TYR A 123 -4.02 -1.59 10.79
C TYR A 123 -4.49 -2.49 9.66
N ILE A 124 -5.63 -3.15 9.87
CA ILE A 124 -6.23 -4.05 8.89
C ILE A 124 -7.22 -3.28 8.03
N GLU A 125 -7.10 -3.38 6.73
CA GLU A 125 -8.03 -2.86 5.74
C GLU A 125 -8.62 -3.99 4.92
N ARG A 126 -9.93 -3.92 4.63
CA ARG A 126 -10.54 -4.73 3.60
C ARG A 126 -10.34 -4.06 2.25
N SER A 127 -9.82 -4.78 1.28
CA SER A 127 -9.53 -4.26 -0.05
C SER A 127 -10.78 -3.69 -0.77
N ARG A 128 -10.57 -3.01 -1.86
CA ARG A 128 -11.63 -2.47 -2.72
C ARG A 128 -12.57 -3.57 -3.26
N SER A 129 -12.05 -4.73 -3.59
CA SER A 129 -12.85 -5.87 -4.05
C SER A 129 -13.71 -6.47 -2.94
N GLY A 130 -13.28 -6.37 -1.70
CA GLY A 130 -13.88 -7.02 -0.53
C GLY A 130 -13.38 -8.45 -0.30
N ASN A 131 -12.64 -9.02 -1.23
CA ASN A 131 -12.19 -10.42 -1.21
C ASN A 131 -10.81 -10.58 -0.57
N ASP A 132 -10.08 -9.50 -0.40
CA ASP A 132 -8.69 -9.44 0.02
C ASP A 132 -8.55 -8.46 1.19
N GLY A 133 -7.40 -8.46 1.86
CA GLY A 133 -7.10 -7.51 2.92
C GLY A 133 -5.65 -7.05 2.89
N HIS A 134 -5.42 -5.84 3.40
CA HIS A 134 -4.10 -5.28 3.59
C HIS A 134 -3.82 -5.04 5.07
N LEU A 135 -2.61 -5.36 5.51
CA LEU A 135 -2.11 -4.91 6.81
C LEU A 135 -1.11 -3.79 6.59
N TRP A 136 -1.39 -2.64 7.18
CA TRP A 136 -0.60 -1.41 7.04
C TRP A 136 0.21 -1.13 8.30
N VAL A 137 1.47 -0.74 8.12
CA VAL A 137 2.34 -0.16 9.16
C VAL A 137 2.89 1.15 8.62
N PHE A 138 2.65 2.25 9.32
CA PHE A 138 3.09 3.59 8.94
C PHE A 138 4.30 4.02 9.75
N PHE A 139 5.17 4.84 9.17
CA PHE A 139 6.38 5.35 9.80
C PHE A 139 6.28 6.87 10.03
N GLU A 140 6.91 7.37 11.08
CA GLU A 140 6.97 8.81 11.35
C GLU A 140 7.80 9.55 10.30
N GLU A 141 8.84 8.90 9.79
CA GLU A 141 9.72 9.37 8.71
C GLU A 141 9.96 8.25 7.69
N ASN A 142 10.48 8.58 6.53
CA ASN A 142 10.78 7.58 5.51
C ASN A 142 11.93 6.66 5.96
N LEU A 143 11.75 5.37 5.72
CA LEU A 143 12.71 4.32 6.06
C LEU A 143 13.16 3.57 4.80
N PRO A 144 14.42 3.03 4.77
CA PRO A 144 14.87 2.22 3.65
C PRO A 144 13.94 1.04 3.37
N ALA A 145 13.45 0.94 2.13
CA ALA A 145 12.52 -0.10 1.72
C ALA A 145 13.10 -1.51 1.96
N GLU A 146 14.39 -1.70 1.69
CA GLU A 146 15.09 -2.95 1.98
C GLU A 146 14.94 -3.37 3.45
N GLN A 147 15.14 -2.44 4.38
CA GLN A 147 15.10 -2.75 5.81
C GLN A 147 13.68 -3.03 6.29
N THR A 148 12.71 -2.22 5.86
CA THR A 148 11.30 -2.41 6.25
C THR A 148 10.75 -3.71 5.70
N ARG A 149 11.10 -4.09 4.48
CA ARG A 149 10.72 -5.36 3.86
C ARG A 149 11.37 -6.55 4.56
N LYS A 150 12.67 -6.48 4.88
CA LYS A 150 13.37 -7.52 5.63
C LYS A 150 12.71 -7.77 6.98
N LEU A 151 12.41 -6.69 7.73
CA LEU A 151 11.73 -6.83 9.01
C LEU A 151 10.34 -7.46 8.85
N MET A 152 9.55 -6.99 7.87
CA MET A 152 8.21 -7.54 7.63
C MET A 152 8.26 -9.03 7.24
N PHE A 153 9.26 -9.46 6.48
CA PHE A 153 9.43 -10.87 6.17
C PHE A 153 9.75 -11.72 7.42
N GLU A 154 10.52 -11.20 8.38
CA GLU A 154 10.74 -11.91 9.65
C GLU A 154 9.45 -12.00 10.49
N LEU A 155 8.64 -10.93 10.52
CA LEU A 155 7.33 -10.95 11.18
C LEU A 155 6.38 -11.96 10.53
N LEU A 156 6.37 -12.05 9.19
CA LEU A 156 5.60 -13.05 8.45
C LEU A 156 6.06 -14.49 8.75
N ARG A 157 7.37 -14.72 8.91
CA ARG A 157 7.92 -16.02 9.32
C ARG A 157 7.50 -16.37 10.74
N GLU A 158 7.63 -15.43 11.66
CA GLU A 158 7.23 -15.65 13.05
C GLU A 158 5.73 -15.90 13.19
N ALA A 159 4.92 -15.23 12.36
CA ALA A 159 3.49 -15.48 12.25
C ALA A 159 3.15 -16.82 11.57
N SER A 160 4.16 -17.58 11.13
CA SER A 160 3.99 -18.83 10.36
C SER A 160 3.16 -18.65 9.09
N ILE A 161 3.29 -17.50 8.41
CA ILE A 161 2.61 -17.20 7.13
C ILE A 161 3.52 -17.52 5.95
N ILE A 162 4.82 -17.45 6.13
CA ILE A 162 5.81 -17.88 5.16
C ILE A 162 6.86 -18.75 5.85
N SER A 163 7.37 -19.73 5.13
CA SER A 163 8.52 -20.52 5.56
C SER A 163 9.75 -20.20 4.71
N HIS A 164 10.90 -20.78 5.04
CA HIS A 164 12.08 -20.69 4.18
C HIS A 164 11.89 -21.45 2.84
N PHE A 165 10.92 -22.34 2.79
CA PHE A 165 10.72 -23.28 1.67
C PHE A 165 9.41 -23.08 0.94
N GLU A 166 8.36 -22.57 1.62
CA GLU A 166 7.03 -22.44 1.07
C GLU A 166 6.37 -21.14 1.52
N LYS A 167 5.52 -20.59 0.64
CA LYS A 167 4.61 -19.49 0.90
C LYS A 167 3.25 -20.09 1.22
N GLU A 168 2.72 -19.83 2.42
CA GLU A 168 1.38 -20.27 2.75
C GLU A 168 0.33 -19.54 1.91
N PRO A 169 -0.82 -20.17 1.63
CA PRO A 169 -1.97 -19.50 1.04
C PRO A 169 -2.35 -18.25 1.86
N GLY A 170 -2.78 -17.22 1.19
CA GLY A 170 -3.27 -16.00 1.82
C GLY A 170 -2.35 -14.79 1.75
N PHE A 171 -1.03 -14.96 1.73
CA PHE A 171 -0.10 -13.85 1.57
C PHE A 171 0.33 -13.70 0.10
N ASP A 172 0.10 -12.52 -0.49
CA ASP A 172 0.46 -12.25 -1.87
C ASP A 172 1.81 -11.54 -2.00
N ARG A 173 1.96 -10.37 -1.42
CA ARG A 173 3.16 -9.53 -1.57
C ARG A 173 3.24 -8.43 -0.53
N LEU A 174 4.37 -7.74 -0.52
CA LEU A 174 4.56 -6.48 0.20
C LEU A 174 4.47 -5.28 -0.75
N PHE A 175 4.12 -4.12 -0.18
CA PHE A 175 4.20 -2.82 -0.83
C PHE A 175 5.01 -1.84 0.05
N PRO A 176 6.18 -1.37 -0.44
CA PRO A 176 6.81 -1.69 -1.72
C PRO A 176 7.18 -3.18 -1.83
N ASN A 177 7.19 -3.73 -3.06
CA ASN A 177 7.57 -5.13 -3.31
C ASN A 177 9.04 -5.29 -3.73
N GLN A 178 9.78 -4.21 -3.82
CA GLN A 178 11.19 -4.18 -4.21
C GLN A 178 11.99 -3.30 -3.25
N ASP A 179 13.28 -3.61 -3.11
CA ASP A 179 14.18 -2.92 -2.20
C ASP A 179 14.72 -1.61 -2.79
N PHE A 180 14.92 -1.60 -4.11
CA PHE A 180 15.53 -0.50 -4.85
C PHE A 180 14.83 -0.28 -6.18
N HIS A 181 14.87 0.96 -6.65
CA HIS A 181 14.52 1.28 -8.03
C HIS A 181 15.52 0.65 -8.99
N THR A 182 15.01 -0.04 -10.00
CA THR A 182 15.85 -0.65 -11.05
C THR A 182 16.23 0.34 -12.15
N GLY A 183 15.85 1.62 -12.00
CA GLY A 183 16.00 2.64 -13.06
C GLY A 183 14.98 2.49 -14.20
N LYS A 184 14.07 1.52 -14.13
CA LYS A 184 13.02 1.29 -15.12
C LYS A 184 11.66 1.23 -14.42
N GLY A 185 10.74 2.13 -14.84
CA GLY A 185 9.37 2.18 -14.32
C GLY A 185 9.26 2.78 -12.92
N LEU A 186 8.06 2.70 -12.36
CA LEU A 186 7.67 3.35 -11.11
C LEU A 186 7.67 2.42 -9.88
N GLY A 187 7.97 1.14 -10.07
CA GLY A 187 7.75 0.13 -9.07
C GLY A 187 6.29 -0.35 -9.04
N ASN A 188 5.93 -1.13 -8.02
CA ASN A 188 4.55 -1.55 -7.83
C ASN A 188 3.73 -0.46 -7.12
N LEU A 189 2.45 -0.47 -7.36
CA LEU A 189 1.49 0.43 -6.72
C LEU A 189 0.56 -0.35 -5.79
N ILE A 190 -0.03 0.34 -4.82
CA ILE A 190 -1.12 -0.15 -3.99
C ILE A 190 -2.33 0.79 -4.12
N ALA A 191 -3.54 0.21 -4.17
CA ALA A 191 -4.76 1.00 -4.14
C ALA A 191 -4.89 1.74 -2.80
N LEU A 192 -5.32 3.00 -2.84
CA LEU A 192 -5.63 3.75 -1.62
C LEU A 192 -6.89 3.20 -0.96
N PRO A 193 -6.94 3.12 0.37
CA PRO A 193 -8.16 2.84 1.11
C PRO A 193 -9.12 4.04 1.09
N LEU A 194 -10.33 3.81 1.56
CA LEU A 194 -11.41 4.80 1.69
C LEU A 194 -11.97 5.30 0.35
N ASN A 195 -11.95 4.48 -0.69
CA ASN A 195 -12.64 4.80 -1.95
C ASN A 195 -14.14 4.93 -1.72
N GLY A 196 -14.73 6.08 -2.03
CA GLY A 196 -16.12 6.40 -1.71
C GLY A 196 -17.15 5.46 -2.33
N LYS A 197 -16.90 4.93 -3.54
CA LYS A 197 -17.77 3.93 -4.17
C LYS A 197 -17.69 2.57 -3.47
N ALA A 198 -16.50 2.12 -3.13
CA ALA A 198 -16.27 0.83 -2.48
C ALA A 198 -16.78 0.83 -1.02
N LEU A 199 -16.67 1.95 -0.32
CA LEU A 199 -17.18 2.10 1.04
C LEU A 199 -18.70 1.89 1.17
N GLN A 200 -19.48 2.14 0.11
CA GLN A 200 -20.90 1.84 0.11
C GLN A 200 -21.20 0.36 0.32
N ASN A 201 -20.24 -0.50 -0.04
CA ASN A 201 -20.30 -1.95 0.17
C ASN A 201 -19.42 -2.41 1.35
N SER A 202 -19.02 -1.51 2.24
CA SER A 202 -18.12 -1.80 3.36
C SER A 202 -16.74 -2.33 2.93
N ASN A 203 -16.30 -2.04 1.72
CA ASN A 203 -15.00 -2.35 1.15
C ASN A 203 -14.10 -1.11 1.13
N SER A 204 -12.80 -1.28 0.90
CA SER A 204 -11.82 -0.20 1.00
C SER A 204 -11.85 0.49 2.36
N ALA A 205 -12.05 -0.29 3.43
CA ALA A 205 -12.38 0.17 4.77
C ALA A 205 -11.48 -0.45 5.82
N PHE A 206 -11.03 0.34 6.78
CA PHE A 206 -10.34 -0.18 7.95
C PHE A 206 -11.29 -0.95 8.87
N LEU A 207 -10.79 -2.06 9.39
CA LEU A 207 -11.55 -3.02 10.16
C LEU A 207 -11.11 -3.03 11.62
N ASN A 208 -12.08 -3.26 12.49
CA ASN A 208 -11.76 -3.64 13.86
C ASN A 208 -11.04 -5.01 13.83
N PRO A 209 -9.85 -5.14 14.41
CA PRO A 209 -9.03 -6.35 14.27
C PRO A 209 -9.59 -7.57 15.01
N ILE A 210 -10.57 -7.39 15.91
CA ILE A 210 -11.21 -8.49 16.65
C ILE A 210 -12.45 -8.98 15.91
N THR A 211 -13.30 -8.07 15.43
CA THR A 211 -14.59 -8.40 14.83
C THR A 211 -14.57 -8.48 13.31
N PHE A 212 -13.54 -8.00 12.68
CA PHE A 212 -13.43 -7.80 11.22
C PHE A 212 -14.57 -6.98 10.60
N LYS A 213 -15.28 -6.20 11.43
CA LYS A 213 -16.27 -5.25 10.95
C LYS A 213 -15.62 -3.91 10.64
N PRO A 214 -16.03 -3.21 9.58
CA PRO A 214 -15.58 -1.85 9.32
C PRO A 214 -15.91 -0.93 10.49
N PHE A 215 -15.00 -0.01 10.81
CA PHE A 215 -15.31 1.07 11.74
C PHE A 215 -16.39 1.98 11.15
N VAL A 216 -17.23 2.53 12.00
CA VAL A 216 -18.34 3.40 11.60
C VAL A 216 -17.82 4.72 11.03
N ASP A 217 -16.87 5.34 11.73
CA ASP A 217 -16.21 6.56 11.25
C ASP A 217 -14.76 6.25 10.85
N GLN A 218 -14.56 6.07 9.56
CA GLN A 218 -13.26 5.72 8.99
C GLN A 218 -12.23 6.84 9.14
N PHE A 219 -12.65 8.11 9.04
CA PHE A 219 -11.73 9.23 9.17
C PHE A 219 -11.28 9.44 10.61
N GLU A 220 -12.19 9.28 11.55
CA GLU A 220 -11.84 9.39 12.98
C GLU A 220 -10.81 8.31 13.36
N VAL A 221 -11.01 7.09 12.86
CA VAL A 221 -10.06 5.99 13.11
C VAL A 221 -8.69 6.30 12.49
N VAL A 222 -8.65 6.71 11.21
CA VAL A 222 -7.41 7.00 10.50
C VAL A 222 -6.62 8.14 11.17
N LYS A 223 -7.30 9.17 11.68
CA LYS A 223 -6.65 10.27 12.42
C LYS A 223 -5.92 9.81 13.69
N ASN A 224 -6.39 8.73 14.29
CA ASN A 224 -5.81 8.18 15.51
C ASN A 224 -4.72 7.12 15.24
N PHE A 225 -4.35 6.88 13.99
CA PHE A 225 -3.30 5.94 13.64
C PHE A 225 -1.94 6.40 14.17
N GLN A 226 -1.33 5.53 14.94
CA GLN A 226 0.04 5.71 15.39
C GLN A 226 1.02 5.32 14.28
N ARG A 227 2.18 5.94 14.30
CA ARG A 227 3.27 5.64 13.37
C ARG A 227 4.46 5.08 14.15
N LEU A 228 5.14 4.11 13.57
CA LEU A 228 6.35 3.55 14.15
C LEU A 228 7.49 4.57 13.98
N SER A 229 8.11 4.99 15.09
CA SER A 229 9.26 5.87 15.03
C SER A 229 10.49 5.14 14.48
N LYS A 230 11.40 5.89 13.84
CA LYS A 230 12.68 5.31 13.37
C LYS A 230 13.51 4.73 14.51
N ALA A 231 13.47 5.33 15.69
CA ALA A 231 14.18 4.82 16.85
C ALA A 231 13.69 3.41 17.24
N ASN A 232 12.36 3.25 17.36
CA ASN A 232 11.75 1.95 17.66
C ASN A 232 11.98 0.94 16.53
N PHE A 233 11.85 1.39 15.28
CA PHE A 233 12.17 0.54 14.13
C PHE A 233 13.61 0.01 14.19
N LEU A 234 14.60 0.86 14.46
CA LEU A 234 16.00 0.44 14.52
C LEU A 234 16.30 -0.49 15.70
N ILE A 235 15.66 -0.28 16.86
CA ILE A 235 15.75 -1.21 17.99
C ILE A 235 15.24 -2.58 17.58
N LEU A 236 14.04 -2.61 16.98
CA LEU A 236 13.41 -3.84 16.54
C LEU A 236 14.22 -4.53 15.44
N TYR A 237 14.67 -3.79 14.42
CA TYR A 237 15.50 -4.33 13.35
C TYR A 237 16.78 -4.99 13.89
N LYS A 238 17.46 -4.33 14.84
CA LYS A 238 18.65 -4.89 15.49
C LYS A 238 18.34 -6.15 16.30
N SER A 239 17.20 -6.24 16.94
CA SER A 239 16.81 -7.43 17.71
C SER A 239 16.61 -8.67 16.83
N PHE A 240 16.15 -8.48 15.60
CA PHE A 240 16.01 -9.58 14.64
C PHE A 240 17.32 -9.96 13.95
N PHE A 241 18.15 -8.98 13.58
CA PHE A 241 19.27 -9.22 12.67
C PHE A 241 20.66 -9.14 13.32
N ASN A 242 20.80 -8.55 14.53
CA ASN A 242 22.09 -8.43 15.22
C ASN A 242 22.25 -9.42 16.39
N GLN A 243 21.37 -10.40 16.55
CA GLN A 243 21.67 -11.51 17.45
C GLN A 243 22.84 -12.29 16.85
N LYS A 244 24.04 -12.14 17.44
CA LYS A 244 25.17 -13.04 17.17
C LYS A 244 24.66 -14.47 17.39
N PRO A 245 24.94 -15.43 16.48
CA PRO A 245 24.67 -16.82 16.76
C PRO A 245 25.33 -17.14 18.11
N GLN A 246 24.55 -17.51 19.11
CA GLN A 246 25.10 -18.04 20.35
C GLN A 246 25.97 -19.22 19.94
N GLY A 247 27.29 -19.06 20.17
CA GLY A 247 28.29 -19.98 19.71
C GLY A 247 27.94 -21.41 20.10
N LEU A 248 28.03 -22.31 19.14
CA LEU A 248 28.32 -23.70 19.38
C LEU A 248 29.56 -23.73 20.30
N LYS A 249 29.33 -23.93 21.59
CA LYS A 249 30.42 -24.35 22.49
C LYS A 249 30.72 -25.79 22.07
N ASN A 250 31.95 -25.96 21.55
CA ASN A 250 32.57 -27.25 21.36
C ASN A 250 32.59 -28.05 22.67
#